data_0da561fead2382d56f47a5efcc7b2446
#
_entry.id   0da561fead2382d56f47a5efcc7b2446
#
_cell.length_a   1.000
_cell.length_b   1.000
_cell.length_c   1.000
_cell.angle_alpha   90.00
_cell.angle_beta   90.00
_cell.angle_gamma   90.00
#
_symmetry.space_group_name_H-M   'P 1'
#
loop_
_entity.id
_entity.type
_entity.pdbx_description
1 polymer ?
#
loop_
_entity_poly.entity_id
_entity_poly.type
_entity_poly.pdbx_seq_one_letter_code
_entity_poly.pdbx_strand_id
1 'polypeptide(L)'
;MKKISIICMLSGLMSMFIACGNNQQTPSETNENKTAGDQQATENNQLTEERLRRFDSLDFNFYNNQQWESFAISHDANIKCYYPDGTTTTGLFPQHIDMLKPLFVFAPDTKIIEHPVKFGSGDWTTVIGVMEGTFSKPMPVGNGKTIPPTGKKFKLSMCTVGHWKDGKMIEEYLFWDNQSLMKQIGLAQ
;
A
#
# COMPACT_ATOMS: atom_id res chain seq x y z
N MET A 1 28.71 15.87 57.56
CA MET A 1 29.90 15.49 58.35
C MET A 1 30.96 14.95 57.40
N LYS A 2 32.13 15.64 57.45
CA LYS A 2 33.52 15.24 57.11
C LYS A 2 33.75 14.51 55.76
N LYS A 3 34.31 15.19 54.76
CA LYS A 3 35.74 15.47 54.46
C LYS A 3 36.60 14.20 54.46
N ILE A 4 37.27 13.95 53.32
CA ILE A 4 38.75 13.97 53.27
C ILE A 4 39.21 13.89 51.80
N SER A 5 39.97 14.93 51.40
CA SER A 5 40.85 14.97 50.22
C SER A 5 42.14 14.21 50.48
N ILE A 6 42.73 13.60 49.44
CA ILE A 6 44.16 13.38 49.44
C ILE A 6 44.68 13.68 48.01
N ILE A 7 45.52 14.70 47.97
CA ILE A 7 46.41 15.09 46.88
C ILE A 7 47.71 14.28 47.05
N CYS A 8 48.26 13.75 45.97
CA CYS A 8 49.67 13.42 45.86
C CYS A 8 50.21 13.85 44.49
N MET A 9 51.07 14.84 44.56
CA MET A 9 52.03 15.21 43.52
C MET A 9 53.21 14.22 43.51
N LEU A 10 53.84 13.97 42.39
CA LEU A 10 55.25 14.28 42.06
C LEU A 10 55.63 13.70 40.67
N SER A 11 56.11 14.62 39.84
CA SER A 11 57.39 14.70 39.07
C SER A 11 57.65 13.57 38.05
N GLY A 12 57.63 13.81 36.74
CA GLY A 12 58.68 14.57 36.03
C GLY A 12 59.64 13.62 35.37
N LEU A 13 59.56 13.41 34.07
CA LEU A 13 60.75 13.23 33.23
C LEU A 13 60.42 13.56 31.77
N MET A 14 61.16 14.54 31.29
CA MET A 14 61.14 15.06 29.89
C MET A 14 62.03 14.13 29.06
N SER A 15 61.50 13.50 28.06
CA SER A 15 62.32 12.84 27.00
C SER A 15 61.77 13.26 25.65
N MET A 16 62.51 14.12 24.96
CA MET A 16 62.32 14.41 23.54
C MET A 16 62.68 13.16 22.73
N PHE A 17 61.74 12.69 21.96
CA PHE A 17 62.02 11.85 20.77
C PHE A 17 61.42 12.52 19.53
N ILE A 18 62.27 12.86 18.61
CA ILE A 18 61.95 13.28 17.25
C ILE A 18 61.40 11.99 16.57
N ALA A 19 60.17 12.02 16.11
CA ALA A 19 59.60 10.94 15.32
C ALA A 19 59.12 11.47 13.98
N CYS A 20 59.55 10.75 12.96
CA CYS A 20 59.12 10.83 11.58
C CYS A 20 57.60 10.67 11.45
N GLY A 21 57.06 11.36 10.43
CA GLY A 21 55.66 11.36 10.10
C GLY A 21 55.10 9.92 9.87
N ASN A 22 54.03 9.68 10.50
CA ASN A 22 53.09 8.61 10.11
C ASN A 22 51.70 9.25 9.96
N ASN A 23 51.22 9.30 8.75
CA ASN A 23 49.89 9.69 8.40
C ASN A 23 48.93 8.67 9.03
N GLN A 24 48.44 8.91 10.23
CA GLN A 24 47.27 8.22 10.75
C GLN A 24 46.05 8.85 10.08
N GLN A 25 45.60 8.20 9.01
CA GLN A 25 44.23 8.36 8.54
C GLN A 25 43.31 7.99 9.70
N THR A 26 42.60 8.97 10.19
CA THR A 26 41.39 8.77 11.02
C THR A 26 40.46 7.85 10.22
N PRO A 27 39.94 6.77 10.80
CA PRO A 27 38.87 5.98 10.15
C PRO A 27 37.69 6.91 9.92
N SER A 28 37.31 7.07 8.66
CA SER A 28 36.25 7.97 8.27
C SER A 28 34.93 7.42 8.81
N GLU A 29 34.21 8.23 9.56
CA GLU A 29 32.81 8.00 9.99
C GLU A 29 31.82 7.81 8.81
N THR A 30 32.31 7.91 7.56
CA THR A 30 31.52 7.80 6.34
C THR A 30 31.11 6.40 5.96
N ASN A 31 31.76 5.34 6.45
CA ASN A 31 31.45 3.96 6.05
C ASN A 31 30.27 3.34 6.84
N GLU A 32 30.14 3.64 8.14
CA GLU A 32 29.03 3.11 8.93
C GLU A 32 27.68 3.74 8.54
N ASN A 33 27.69 5.03 8.23
CA ASN A 33 26.48 5.75 7.82
C ASN A 33 26.00 5.33 6.42
N LYS A 34 26.93 4.97 5.52
CA LYS A 34 26.59 4.45 4.19
C LYS A 34 25.97 3.04 4.28
N THR A 35 26.50 2.19 5.13
CA THR A 35 26.02 0.80 5.33
C THR A 35 24.61 0.81 5.96
N ALA A 36 24.34 1.68 6.92
CA ALA A 36 23.02 1.83 7.53
C ALA A 36 21.97 2.35 6.52
N GLY A 37 22.35 3.32 5.68
CA GLY A 37 21.47 3.83 4.62
C GLY A 37 21.13 2.77 3.56
N ASP A 38 22.09 1.97 3.16
CA ASP A 38 21.89 0.88 2.19
C ASP A 38 21.03 -0.26 2.77
N GLN A 39 21.16 -0.57 4.05
CA GLN A 39 20.30 -1.54 4.75
C GLN A 39 18.86 -1.03 4.84
N GLN A 40 18.66 0.20 5.26
CA GLN A 40 17.32 0.81 5.35
C GLN A 40 16.63 0.87 3.99
N ALA A 41 17.36 1.22 2.92
CA ALA A 41 16.82 1.22 1.56
C ALA A 41 16.41 -0.19 1.11
N THR A 42 17.21 -1.22 1.46
CA THR A 42 16.91 -2.62 1.14
C THR A 42 15.67 -3.11 1.88
N GLU A 43 15.54 -2.82 3.16
CA GLU A 43 14.37 -3.18 3.98
C GLU A 43 13.10 -2.51 3.45
N ASN A 44 13.17 -1.22 3.11
CA ASN A 44 12.03 -0.49 2.53
C ASN A 44 11.60 -1.08 1.19
N ASN A 45 12.54 -1.49 0.33
CA ASN A 45 12.24 -2.14 -0.93
C ASN A 45 11.57 -3.50 -0.72
N GLN A 46 12.07 -4.32 0.21
CA GLN A 46 11.48 -5.62 0.53
C GLN A 46 10.05 -5.47 1.07
N LEU A 47 9.81 -4.49 1.93
CA LEU A 47 8.49 -4.20 2.48
C LEU A 47 7.52 -3.73 1.38
N THR A 48 7.99 -2.90 0.45
CA THR A 48 7.19 -2.47 -0.70
C THR A 48 6.80 -3.65 -1.58
N GLU A 49 7.74 -4.53 -1.90
CA GLU A 49 7.48 -5.74 -2.69
C GLU A 49 6.49 -6.70 -1.99
N GLU A 50 6.56 -6.83 -0.67
CA GLU A 50 5.60 -7.62 0.10
C GLU A 50 4.18 -7.03 -0.01
N ARG A 51 4.03 -5.72 0.14
CA ARG A 51 2.75 -5.02 0.02
C ARG A 51 2.15 -5.19 -1.38
N LEU A 52 2.97 -5.10 -2.43
CA LEU A 52 2.53 -5.32 -3.81
C LEU A 52 2.09 -6.78 -4.06
N ARG A 53 2.78 -7.77 -3.48
CA ARG A 53 2.32 -9.17 -3.54
C ARG A 53 1.02 -9.39 -2.78
N ARG A 54 0.82 -8.72 -1.63
CA ARG A 54 -0.46 -8.76 -0.91
C ARG A 54 -1.58 -8.16 -1.74
N PHE A 55 -1.30 -7.10 -2.51
CA PHE A 55 -2.24 -6.48 -3.44
C PHE A 55 -2.63 -7.46 -4.56
N ASP A 56 -1.67 -8.17 -5.16
CA ASP A 56 -1.97 -9.22 -6.14
C ASP A 56 -2.90 -10.30 -5.55
N SER A 57 -2.64 -10.73 -4.33
CA SER A 57 -3.49 -11.72 -3.65
C SER A 57 -4.88 -11.19 -3.32
N LEU A 58 -4.98 -9.91 -2.93
CA LEU A 58 -6.23 -9.23 -2.68
C LEU A 58 -7.14 -9.27 -3.91
N ASP A 59 -6.61 -8.85 -5.07
CA ASP A 59 -7.39 -8.71 -6.28
C ASP A 59 -7.63 -10.05 -6.98
N PHE A 60 -6.55 -10.82 -7.22
CA PHE A 60 -6.66 -12.04 -8.02
C PHE A 60 -7.30 -13.22 -7.28
N ASN A 61 -7.12 -13.29 -5.95
CA ASN A 61 -7.65 -14.40 -5.17
C ASN A 61 -8.91 -14.00 -4.39
N PHE A 62 -8.88 -12.89 -3.63
CA PHE A 62 -9.95 -12.60 -2.70
C PHE A 62 -11.11 -11.84 -3.36
N TYR A 63 -10.83 -10.74 -4.05
CA TYR A 63 -11.84 -9.96 -4.77
C TYR A 63 -12.52 -10.80 -5.86
N ASN A 64 -11.74 -11.41 -6.74
CA ASN A 64 -12.25 -12.22 -7.86
C ASN A 64 -13.13 -13.40 -7.43
N ASN A 65 -12.91 -13.93 -6.23
CA ASN A 65 -13.69 -15.05 -5.69
C ASN A 65 -14.64 -14.60 -4.58
N GLN A 66 -14.81 -13.28 -4.39
CA GLN A 66 -15.70 -12.70 -3.38
C GLN A 66 -15.44 -13.24 -1.95
N GLN A 67 -14.16 -13.49 -1.64
CA GLN A 67 -13.72 -13.97 -0.32
C GLN A 67 -13.54 -12.76 0.61
N TRP A 68 -14.64 -12.10 0.94
CA TRP A 68 -14.66 -10.82 1.64
C TRP A 68 -13.94 -10.84 2.98
N GLU A 69 -14.08 -11.91 3.76
CA GLU A 69 -13.41 -12.04 5.04
C GLU A 69 -11.88 -12.03 4.92
N SER A 70 -11.33 -12.49 3.78
CA SER A 70 -9.90 -12.51 3.52
C SER A 70 -9.31 -11.10 3.29
N PHE A 71 -10.14 -10.08 3.06
CA PHE A 71 -9.69 -8.69 2.98
C PHE A 71 -9.00 -8.23 4.27
N ALA A 72 -9.39 -8.78 5.42
CA ALA A 72 -8.72 -8.52 6.69
C ALA A 72 -7.23 -8.93 6.71
N ILE A 73 -6.74 -9.68 5.71
CA ILE A 73 -5.31 -10.00 5.58
C ILE A 73 -4.50 -8.75 5.18
N SER A 74 -5.07 -7.88 4.34
CA SER A 74 -4.41 -6.68 3.82
C SER A 74 -4.98 -5.36 4.38
N HIS A 75 -6.22 -5.34 4.88
CA HIS A 75 -6.89 -4.14 5.34
C HIS A 75 -6.93 -4.06 6.87
N ASP A 76 -6.80 -2.85 7.40
CA ASP A 76 -7.11 -2.56 8.80
C ASP A 76 -8.63 -2.60 9.03
N ALA A 77 -9.05 -3.00 10.23
CA ALA A 77 -10.47 -3.03 10.56
C ALA A 77 -11.16 -1.66 10.47
N ASN A 78 -10.41 -0.58 10.67
CA ASN A 78 -10.88 0.81 10.61
C ASN A 78 -10.40 1.53 9.33
N ILE A 79 -10.06 0.80 8.28
CA ILE A 79 -9.59 1.39 7.02
C ILE A 79 -10.51 2.50 6.55
N LYS A 80 -9.92 3.59 6.05
CA LYS A 80 -10.65 4.68 5.40
C LYS A 80 -10.51 4.56 3.89
N CYS A 81 -11.65 4.45 3.19
CA CYS A 81 -11.67 4.30 1.75
C CYS A 81 -12.30 5.53 1.10
N TYR A 82 -11.75 5.94 -0.05
CA TYR A 82 -12.16 7.09 -0.84
C TYR A 82 -12.54 6.60 -2.24
N TYR A 83 -13.74 6.97 -2.72
CA TYR A 83 -14.31 6.50 -3.98
C TYR A 83 -14.39 7.61 -5.03
N PRO A 84 -14.48 7.26 -6.33
CA PRO A 84 -14.45 8.24 -7.43
C PRO A 84 -15.59 9.23 -7.43
N ASP A 85 -16.73 8.90 -6.80
CA ASP A 85 -17.90 9.78 -6.67
C ASP A 85 -17.80 10.76 -5.50
N GLY A 86 -16.66 10.77 -4.78
CA GLY A 86 -16.41 11.59 -3.62
C GLY A 86 -16.96 11.02 -2.31
N THR A 87 -17.60 9.85 -2.32
CA THR A 87 -17.99 9.18 -1.07
C THR A 87 -16.77 8.64 -0.32
N THR A 88 -16.92 8.46 0.98
CA THR A 88 -15.91 7.86 1.84
C THR A 88 -16.55 6.88 2.80
N THR A 89 -15.82 5.80 3.13
CA THR A 89 -16.21 4.89 4.19
C THR A 89 -15.11 4.79 5.25
N THR A 90 -15.49 4.43 6.47
CA THR A 90 -14.57 4.07 7.54
C THR A 90 -15.01 2.71 8.08
N GLY A 91 -14.09 1.77 8.11
CA GLY A 91 -14.32 0.39 8.51
C GLY A 91 -14.36 -0.56 7.32
N LEU A 92 -13.72 -1.72 7.52
CA LEU A 92 -13.70 -2.78 6.52
C LEU A 92 -15.08 -3.43 6.39
N PHE A 93 -15.66 -3.85 7.51
CA PHE A 93 -16.97 -4.50 7.58
C PHE A 93 -17.98 -3.66 8.36
N PRO A 94 -19.18 -3.50 7.85
CA PRO A 94 -19.62 -3.87 6.50
C PRO A 94 -19.28 -2.80 5.44
N GLN A 95 -18.82 -1.62 5.84
CA GLN A 95 -18.85 -0.39 5.08
C GLN A 95 -18.09 -0.47 3.74
N HIS A 96 -16.81 -0.84 3.75
CA HIS A 96 -16.02 -0.96 2.52
C HIS A 96 -16.53 -2.11 1.65
N ILE A 97 -16.78 -3.27 2.25
CA ILE A 97 -17.21 -4.47 1.51
C ILE A 97 -18.57 -4.25 0.83
N ASP A 98 -19.49 -3.52 1.45
CA ASP A 98 -20.78 -3.21 0.86
C ASP A 98 -20.69 -2.24 -0.34
N MET A 99 -19.59 -1.50 -0.49
CA MET A 99 -19.31 -0.72 -1.69
C MET A 99 -18.79 -1.57 -2.87
N LEU A 100 -18.18 -2.72 -2.59
CA LEU A 100 -17.62 -3.60 -3.62
C LEU A 100 -18.63 -4.59 -4.19
N LYS A 101 -19.54 -5.09 -3.38
CA LYS A 101 -20.55 -6.13 -3.74
C LYS A 101 -21.47 -5.76 -4.89
N PRO A 102 -21.95 -4.51 -5.06
CA PRO A 102 -22.97 -4.18 -6.06
C PRO A 102 -22.56 -4.50 -7.49
N LEU A 103 -21.27 -4.44 -7.83
CA LEU A 103 -20.78 -4.78 -9.15
C LEU A 103 -21.07 -6.26 -9.50
N PHE A 104 -20.86 -7.16 -8.55
CA PHE A 104 -21.10 -8.59 -8.72
C PHE A 104 -22.60 -8.97 -8.81
N VAL A 105 -23.50 -8.09 -8.36
CA VAL A 105 -24.95 -8.32 -8.50
C VAL A 105 -25.36 -8.31 -9.97
N PHE A 106 -24.87 -7.36 -10.76
CA PHE A 106 -25.27 -7.25 -12.17
C PHE A 106 -24.25 -7.84 -13.14
N ALA A 107 -22.98 -7.97 -12.73
CA ALA A 107 -21.90 -8.55 -13.51
C ALA A 107 -21.15 -9.62 -12.66
N PRO A 108 -21.77 -10.80 -12.42
CA PRO A 108 -21.24 -11.80 -11.52
C PRO A 108 -19.93 -12.46 -11.99
N ASP A 109 -19.57 -12.29 -13.24
CA ASP A 109 -18.31 -12.74 -13.86
C ASP A 109 -17.18 -11.70 -13.75
N THR A 110 -17.38 -10.61 -13.02
CA THR A 110 -16.37 -9.58 -12.81
C THR A 110 -15.08 -10.17 -12.25
N LYS A 111 -13.96 -9.80 -12.90
CA LYS A 111 -12.60 -10.18 -12.46
C LYS A 111 -11.60 -9.08 -12.75
N ILE A 112 -10.66 -8.89 -11.85
CA ILE A 112 -9.40 -8.19 -12.12
C ILE A 112 -8.46 -9.22 -12.75
N ILE A 113 -7.98 -8.96 -13.96
CA ILE A 113 -7.25 -9.95 -14.77
C ILE A 113 -5.75 -9.71 -14.80
N GLU A 114 -5.31 -8.48 -14.60
CA GLU A 114 -3.90 -8.10 -14.62
C GLU A 114 -3.62 -6.82 -13.85
N HIS A 115 -2.37 -6.66 -13.42
CA HIS A 115 -1.81 -5.43 -12.86
C HIS A 115 -0.66 -4.95 -13.78
N PRO A 116 -0.96 -4.22 -14.87
CA PRO A 116 0.05 -3.79 -15.83
C PRO A 116 1.05 -2.79 -15.25
N VAL A 117 0.66 -2.04 -14.23
CA VAL A 117 1.52 -1.10 -13.53
C VAL A 117 1.29 -1.24 -12.04
N LYS A 118 2.37 -1.46 -11.30
CA LYS A 118 2.37 -1.42 -9.84
C LYS A 118 3.73 -0.98 -9.31
N PHE A 119 3.73 -0.13 -8.33
CA PHE A 119 4.92 0.36 -7.66
C PHE A 119 4.58 0.88 -6.27
N GLY A 120 5.60 1.18 -5.49
CA GLY A 120 5.42 1.80 -4.18
C GLY A 120 6.70 2.48 -3.69
N SER A 121 6.54 3.30 -2.67
CA SER A 121 7.65 3.96 -1.98
C SER A 121 7.23 4.26 -0.55
N GLY A 122 8.09 3.91 0.41
CA GLY A 122 7.77 4.05 1.83
C GLY A 122 6.48 3.31 2.18
N ASP A 123 5.54 4.00 2.78
CA ASP A 123 4.27 3.42 3.22
C ASP A 123 3.15 3.46 2.15
N TRP A 124 3.49 3.76 0.90
CA TRP A 124 2.52 3.91 -0.16
C TRP A 124 2.72 2.90 -1.28
N THR A 125 1.61 2.40 -1.82
CA THR A 125 1.59 1.58 -3.03
C THR A 125 0.59 2.14 -4.02
N THR A 126 0.86 1.92 -5.30
CA THR A 126 -0.05 2.24 -6.40
C THR A 126 -0.15 1.03 -7.31
N VAL A 127 -1.37 0.63 -7.64
CA VAL A 127 -1.65 -0.49 -8.53
C VAL A 127 -2.69 -0.06 -9.56
N ILE A 128 -2.39 -0.26 -10.85
CA ILE A 128 -3.40 -0.18 -11.90
C ILE A 128 -3.88 -1.60 -12.17
N GLY A 129 -5.13 -1.88 -11.86
CA GLY A 129 -5.82 -3.13 -12.16
C GLY A 129 -6.64 -3.00 -13.44
N VAL A 130 -6.69 -4.06 -14.24
CA VAL A 130 -7.61 -4.16 -15.37
C VAL A 130 -8.72 -5.12 -14.99
N MET A 131 -9.92 -4.57 -14.93
CA MET A 131 -11.14 -5.29 -14.57
C MET A 131 -11.99 -5.53 -15.81
N GLU A 132 -12.58 -6.71 -15.92
CA GLU A 132 -13.56 -7.04 -16.96
C GLU A 132 -14.76 -7.79 -16.38
N GLY A 133 -15.86 -7.77 -17.12
CA GLY A 133 -17.08 -8.48 -16.77
C GLY A 133 -18.17 -8.28 -17.83
N THR A 134 -19.34 -8.87 -17.56
CA THR A 134 -20.50 -8.82 -18.44
C THR A 134 -21.73 -8.34 -17.69
N PHE A 135 -22.41 -7.31 -18.17
CA PHE A 135 -23.72 -6.91 -17.64
C PHE A 135 -24.78 -7.96 -18.00
N SER A 136 -24.87 -9.02 -17.21
CA SER A 136 -25.66 -10.24 -17.51
C SER A 136 -26.84 -10.45 -16.57
N LYS A 137 -26.99 -9.65 -15.50
CA LYS A 137 -28.08 -9.73 -14.53
C LYS A 137 -28.73 -8.37 -14.33
N PRO A 138 -30.00 -8.28 -13.87
CA PRO A 138 -30.64 -7.00 -13.60
C PRO A 138 -29.84 -6.15 -12.60
N MET A 139 -29.59 -4.88 -12.94
CA MET A 139 -28.87 -3.94 -12.09
C MET A 139 -29.85 -3.21 -11.19
N PRO A 140 -29.77 -3.34 -9.85
CA PRO A 140 -30.58 -2.56 -8.93
C PRO A 140 -30.28 -1.05 -9.01
N VAL A 141 -31.30 -0.20 -9.07
CA VAL A 141 -31.18 1.27 -9.10
C VAL A 141 -31.96 1.95 -7.97
N GLY A 142 -32.26 1.22 -6.91
CA GLY A 142 -33.02 1.70 -5.77
C GLY A 142 -34.55 1.61 -5.95
N ASN A 143 -35.28 1.79 -4.85
CA ASN A 143 -36.76 1.77 -4.80
C ASN A 143 -37.39 0.53 -5.47
N GLY A 144 -36.74 -0.62 -5.38
CA GLY A 144 -37.19 -1.89 -5.98
C GLY A 144 -37.11 -1.93 -7.50
N LYS A 145 -36.56 -0.91 -8.15
CA LYS A 145 -36.38 -0.85 -9.62
C LYS A 145 -35.06 -1.47 -10.04
N THR A 146 -35.06 -2.03 -11.25
CA THR A 146 -33.86 -2.57 -11.89
C THR A 146 -33.75 -2.13 -13.34
N ILE A 147 -32.52 -2.08 -13.84
CA ILE A 147 -32.25 -1.96 -15.27
C ILE A 147 -32.01 -3.38 -15.82
N PRO A 148 -32.69 -3.77 -16.92
CA PRO A 148 -32.46 -5.09 -17.51
C PRO A 148 -31.05 -5.23 -18.07
N PRO A 149 -30.46 -6.43 -18.06
CA PRO A 149 -29.13 -6.67 -18.58
C PRO A 149 -29.07 -6.41 -20.09
N THR A 150 -27.95 -5.84 -20.53
CA THR A 150 -27.69 -5.62 -21.97
C THR A 150 -26.88 -6.75 -22.62
N GLY A 151 -26.27 -7.63 -21.82
CA GLY A 151 -25.33 -8.65 -22.28
C GLY A 151 -23.98 -8.08 -22.75
N LYS A 152 -23.77 -6.77 -22.64
CA LYS A 152 -22.52 -6.13 -23.06
C LYS A 152 -21.41 -6.38 -22.05
N LYS A 153 -20.20 -6.54 -22.59
CA LYS A 153 -18.97 -6.68 -21.80
C LYS A 153 -18.36 -5.29 -21.51
N PHE A 154 -17.64 -5.22 -20.43
CA PHE A 154 -16.78 -4.08 -20.13
C PHE A 154 -15.35 -4.51 -19.85
N LYS A 155 -14.41 -3.64 -20.15
CA LYS A 155 -13.01 -3.72 -19.71
C LYS A 155 -12.61 -2.33 -19.23
N LEU A 156 -12.22 -2.23 -17.97
CA LEU A 156 -12.02 -0.96 -17.28
C LEU A 156 -10.69 -0.99 -16.54
N SER A 157 -9.89 0.05 -16.73
CA SER A 157 -8.74 0.28 -15.86
C SER A 157 -9.19 0.97 -14.58
N MET A 158 -8.69 0.50 -13.46
CA MET A 158 -8.85 1.12 -12.16
C MET A 158 -7.48 1.36 -11.53
N CYS A 159 -7.33 2.44 -10.78
CA CYS A 159 -6.12 2.72 -10.02
C CYS A 159 -6.47 2.71 -8.55
N THR A 160 -5.72 1.95 -7.77
CA THR A 160 -5.83 1.95 -6.31
C THR A 160 -4.52 2.42 -5.69
N VAL A 161 -4.62 3.39 -4.78
CA VAL A 161 -3.51 3.86 -3.97
C VAL A 161 -3.74 3.43 -2.54
N GLY A 162 -2.81 2.66 -1.98
CA GLY A 162 -2.87 2.16 -0.61
C GLY A 162 -1.84 2.82 0.29
N HIS A 163 -2.28 3.27 1.46
CA HIS A 163 -1.44 3.72 2.56
C HIS A 163 -1.35 2.63 3.62
N TRP A 164 -0.13 2.20 3.95
CA TRP A 164 0.12 1.05 4.80
C TRP A 164 0.72 1.44 6.15
N LYS A 165 0.31 0.73 7.17
CA LYS A 165 0.90 0.79 8.51
C LYS A 165 0.82 -0.60 9.15
N ASP A 166 1.90 -1.04 9.80
CA ASP A 166 1.95 -2.32 10.51
C ASP A 166 1.45 -3.52 9.68
N GLY A 167 1.78 -3.53 8.37
CA GLY A 167 1.41 -4.58 7.43
C GLY A 167 -0.05 -4.57 6.96
N LYS A 168 -0.82 -3.52 7.26
CA LYS A 168 -2.22 -3.33 6.84
C LYS A 168 -2.39 -2.01 6.08
N MET A 169 -3.28 -1.99 5.09
CA MET A 169 -3.79 -0.74 4.53
C MET A 169 -4.70 -0.07 5.55
N ILE A 170 -4.38 1.17 5.88
CA ILE A 170 -5.16 2.05 6.77
C ILE A 170 -5.97 3.08 5.98
N GLU A 171 -5.54 3.37 4.75
CA GLU A 171 -6.27 4.21 3.80
C GLU A 171 -6.18 3.61 2.40
N GLU A 172 -7.26 3.73 1.65
CA GLU A 172 -7.36 3.27 0.27
C GLU A 172 -8.08 4.31 -0.59
N TYR A 173 -7.47 4.67 -1.72
CA TYR A 173 -8.03 5.59 -2.70
C TYR A 173 -8.29 4.83 -3.98
N LEU A 174 -9.55 4.79 -4.39
CA LEU A 174 -10.01 4.06 -5.57
C LEU A 174 -10.38 5.02 -6.68
N PHE A 175 -9.90 4.75 -7.88
CA PHE A 175 -10.16 5.56 -9.05
C PHE A 175 -10.55 4.67 -10.24
N TRP A 176 -11.70 4.94 -10.82
CA TRP A 176 -12.14 4.35 -12.09
C TRP A 176 -13.08 5.30 -12.81
N ASP A 177 -13.27 5.08 -14.11
CA ASP A 177 -14.15 5.91 -14.94
C ASP A 177 -15.54 5.28 -15.02
N ASN A 178 -16.46 5.77 -14.18
CA ASN A 178 -17.87 5.35 -14.19
C ASN A 178 -18.56 5.66 -15.52
N GLN A 179 -18.20 6.75 -16.20
CA GLN A 179 -18.82 7.11 -17.48
C GLN A 179 -18.40 6.09 -18.55
N SER A 180 -17.14 5.73 -18.60
CA SER A 180 -16.65 4.68 -19.48
C SER A 180 -17.34 3.33 -19.21
N LEU A 181 -17.51 2.95 -17.95
CA LEU A 181 -18.25 1.74 -17.59
C LEU A 181 -19.68 1.80 -18.15
N MET A 182 -20.43 2.88 -17.88
CA MET A 182 -21.81 3.04 -18.33
C MET A 182 -21.94 3.00 -19.85
N LYS A 183 -21.01 3.61 -20.60
CA LYS A 183 -20.94 3.51 -22.06
C LYS A 183 -20.72 2.08 -22.55
N GLN A 184 -19.76 1.38 -21.98
CA GLN A 184 -19.42 0.01 -22.39
C GLN A 184 -20.58 -0.94 -22.15
N ILE A 185 -21.29 -0.84 -21.04
CA ILE A 185 -22.45 -1.68 -20.73
C ILE A 185 -23.76 -1.19 -21.41
N GLY A 186 -23.70 -0.07 -22.15
CA GLY A 186 -24.79 0.45 -22.98
C GLY A 186 -25.85 1.25 -22.24
N LEU A 187 -25.48 1.86 -21.10
CA LEU A 187 -26.37 2.70 -20.29
C LEU A 187 -26.08 4.21 -20.44
N ALA A 188 -25.03 4.57 -21.18
CA ALA A 188 -24.71 5.96 -21.56
C ALA A 188 -24.28 6.04 -23.01
N GLN A 189 -24.32 7.27 -23.58
CA GLN A 189 -23.84 7.60 -24.93
C GLN A 189 -22.39 8.11 -24.91
#